data_550871bdef39794ae59ad10f75a0abf1
#
_entry.id   550871bdef39794ae59ad10f75a0abf1
#
_cell.length_a   1.000
_cell.length_b   1.000
_cell.length_c   1.000
_cell.angle_alpha   90.00
_cell.angle_beta   90.00
_cell.angle_gamma   90.00
#
_symmetry.space_group_name_H-M   'P 1'
#
loop_
_entity.id
_entity.type
_entity.pdbx_description
1 polymer ?
#
loop_
_entity_poly.entity_id
_entity_poly.type
_entity_poly.pdbx_seq_one_letter_code
_entity_poly.pdbx_strand_id
1 'polypeptide(L)'
;VDELTSGAGISRSTFYFHFESREAVLLGLSERIADSLYDSAALWLRRGSEPPADSIRRAVAGTVSLWRAHGPVLRAAVRARDTSELVGGFWSGVARKFIESTASQIEIEREAGVAVAGPPTARALATVLVSMNESMCHNLSSSRKSAARDREVVDTLTAVWLRAVYGVPR
;
A
#
# COMPACT_ATOMS: atom_id res chain seq x y z
N VAL A 1 11.17 -9.73 -22.31
CA VAL A 1 10.00 -10.47 -22.84
C VAL A 1 10.27 -11.97 -22.85
N ASP A 2 11.47 -12.42 -23.24
CA ASP A 2 11.78 -13.85 -23.40
C ASP A 2 11.55 -14.67 -22.12
N GLU A 3 11.94 -14.17 -20.97
CA GLU A 3 11.67 -14.82 -19.67
C GLU A 3 10.16 -14.92 -19.37
N LEU A 4 9.38 -13.87 -19.70
CA LEU A 4 7.93 -13.88 -19.51
C LEU A 4 7.24 -14.89 -20.44
N THR A 5 7.62 -14.92 -21.70
CA THR A 5 7.04 -15.84 -22.69
C THR A 5 7.44 -17.29 -22.40
N SER A 6 8.70 -17.54 -22.05
CA SER A 6 9.18 -18.87 -21.64
C SER A 6 8.46 -19.35 -20.37
N GLY A 7 8.33 -18.50 -19.36
CA GLY A 7 7.64 -18.84 -18.11
C GLY A 7 6.14 -19.10 -18.30
N ALA A 8 5.50 -18.43 -19.26
CA ALA A 8 4.09 -18.61 -19.59
C ALA A 8 3.82 -19.70 -20.63
N GLY A 9 4.87 -20.28 -21.25
CA GLY A 9 4.72 -21.27 -22.32
C GLY A 9 4.08 -20.74 -23.61
N ILE A 10 4.27 -19.45 -23.90
CA ILE A 10 3.71 -18.78 -25.09
C ILE A 10 4.81 -18.26 -26.03
N SER A 11 4.47 -18.01 -27.30
CA SER A 11 5.40 -17.39 -28.24
C SER A 11 5.49 -15.87 -28.03
N ARG A 12 6.58 -15.25 -28.55
CA ARG A 12 6.70 -13.78 -28.56
C ARG A 12 5.57 -13.12 -29.35
N SER A 13 5.14 -13.72 -30.46
CA SER A 13 4.03 -13.20 -31.25
C SER A 13 2.72 -13.22 -30.45
N THR A 14 2.46 -14.31 -29.71
CA THR A 14 1.30 -14.40 -28.80
C THR A 14 1.36 -13.35 -27.70
N PHE A 15 2.55 -13.09 -27.14
CA PHE A 15 2.74 -12.05 -26.14
C PHE A 15 2.36 -10.66 -26.71
N TYR A 16 2.93 -10.28 -27.86
CA TYR A 16 2.67 -8.98 -28.46
C TYR A 16 1.25 -8.83 -29.06
N PHE A 17 0.55 -9.94 -29.27
CA PHE A 17 -0.87 -9.90 -29.60
C PHE A 17 -1.72 -9.41 -28.41
N HIS A 18 -1.33 -9.74 -27.17
CA HIS A 18 -2.09 -9.37 -25.95
C HIS A 18 -1.54 -8.17 -25.23
N PHE A 19 -0.25 -7.88 -25.32
CA PHE A 19 0.42 -6.83 -24.56
C PHE A 19 1.38 -6.03 -25.45
N GLU A 20 1.25 -4.72 -25.43
CA GLU A 20 2.12 -3.82 -26.19
C GLU A 20 3.58 -3.83 -25.68
N SER A 21 3.77 -4.05 -24.37
CA SER A 21 5.07 -4.06 -23.71
C SER A 21 5.06 -4.89 -22.42
N ARG A 22 6.24 -5.16 -21.86
CA ARG A 22 6.36 -5.75 -20.52
C ARG A 22 5.83 -4.81 -19.43
N GLU A 23 5.96 -3.51 -19.63
CA GLU A 23 5.44 -2.47 -18.74
C GLU A 23 3.91 -2.49 -18.71
N ALA A 24 3.24 -2.78 -19.84
CA ALA A 24 1.79 -2.96 -19.90
C ALA A 24 1.34 -4.17 -19.07
N VAL A 25 2.08 -5.28 -19.10
CA VAL A 25 1.82 -6.43 -18.21
C VAL A 25 1.99 -6.05 -16.75
N LEU A 26 3.07 -5.35 -16.42
CA LEU A 26 3.34 -4.91 -15.06
C LEU A 26 2.25 -3.95 -14.56
N LEU A 27 1.76 -3.05 -15.43
CA LEU A 27 0.66 -2.15 -15.11
C LEU A 27 -0.63 -2.93 -14.79
N GLY A 28 -1.06 -3.83 -15.67
CA GLY A 28 -2.29 -4.62 -15.44
C GLY A 28 -2.24 -5.47 -14.17
N LEU A 29 -1.06 -6.00 -13.80
CA LEU A 29 -0.87 -6.68 -12.52
C LEU A 29 -0.92 -5.68 -11.35
N SER A 30 -0.34 -4.48 -11.53
CA SER A 30 -0.32 -3.43 -10.52
C SER A 30 -1.73 -2.89 -10.21
N GLU A 31 -2.59 -2.73 -11.20
CA GLU A 31 -3.98 -2.29 -11.04
C GLU A 31 -4.75 -3.22 -10.09
N ARG A 32 -4.68 -4.52 -10.33
CA ARG A 32 -5.34 -5.52 -9.47
C ARG A 32 -4.83 -5.53 -8.03
N ILE A 33 -3.51 -5.32 -7.86
CA ILE A 33 -2.92 -5.24 -6.52
C ILE A 33 -3.33 -3.93 -5.84
N ALA A 34 -3.38 -2.82 -6.57
CA ALA A 34 -3.82 -1.53 -6.03
C ALA A 34 -5.27 -1.59 -5.53
N ASP A 35 -6.18 -2.24 -6.28
CA ASP A 35 -7.56 -2.44 -5.83
C ASP A 35 -7.60 -3.20 -4.50
N SER A 36 -6.85 -4.30 -4.38
CA SER A 36 -6.77 -5.08 -3.13
C SER A 36 -6.15 -4.27 -1.97
N LEU A 37 -5.20 -3.37 -2.26
CA LEU A 37 -4.65 -2.45 -1.25
C LEU A 37 -5.70 -1.43 -0.80
N TYR A 38 -6.54 -0.91 -1.70
CA TYR A 38 -7.66 -0.02 -1.34
C TYR A 38 -8.71 -0.73 -0.50
N ASP A 39 -9.05 -1.98 -0.81
CA ASP A 39 -9.97 -2.78 0.01
C ASP A 39 -9.42 -2.97 1.43
N SER A 40 -8.13 -3.23 1.57
CA SER A 40 -7.49 -3.32 2.88
C SER A 40 -7.54 -1.99 3.64
N ALA A 41 -7.26 -0.87 2.99
CA ALA A 41 -7.33 0.46 3.62
C ALA A 41 -8.77 0.83 4.00
N ALA A 42 -9.76 0.38 3.24
CA ALA A 42 -11.18 0.63 3.51
C ALA A 42 -11.61 0.12 4.89
N LEU A 43 -10.95 -0.87 5.47
CA LEU A 43 -11.21 -1.37 6.82
C LEU A 43 -11.05 -0.28 7.89
N TRP A 44 -10.13 0.68 7.69
CA TRP A 44 -10.00 1.84 8.56
C TRP A 44 -10.73 3.07 8.01
N LEU A 45 -10.62 3.36 6.71
CA LEU A 45 -11.26 4.52 6.08
C LEU A 45 -12.80 4.53 6.22
N ARG A 46 -13.42 3.37 6.46
CA ARG A 46 -14.87 3.20 6.60
C ARG A 46 -15.23 2.41 7.86
N ARG A 47 -14.45 2.59 8.92
CA ARG A 47 -14.58 1.78 10.15
C ARG A 47 -15.90 1.98 10.90
N GLY A 48 -16.65 3.06 10.64
CA GLY A 48 -17.87 3.39 11.40
C GLY A 48 -17.58 3.55 12.90
N SER A 49 -18.27 2.80 13.75
CA SER A 49 -18.10 2.79 15.21
C SER A 49 -17.03 1.81 15.72
N GLU A 50 -16.33 1.10 14.84
CA GLU A 50 -15.28 0.16 15.26
C GLU A 50 -14.11 0.91 15.93
N PRO A 51 -13.49 0.34 17.00
CA PRO A 51 -12.31 0.94 17.62
C PRO A 51 -11.18 1.18 16.61
N PRO A 52 -10.53 2.35 16.63
CA PRO A 52 -9.42 2.65 15.72
C PRO A 52 -8.29 1.60 15.73
N ALA A 53 -7.99 1.04 16.91
CA ALA A 53 -6.93 0.06 17.07
C ALA A 53 -7.17 -1.20 16.24
N ASP A 54 -8.40 -1.72 16.23
CA ASP A 54 -8.76 -2.95 15.53
C ASP A 54 -8.79 -2.74 14.02
N SER A 55 -9.41 -1.64 13.57
CA SER A 55 -9.52 -1.31 12.16
C SER A 55 -8.18 -0.99 11.52
N ILE A 56 -7.31 -0.20 12.18
CA ILE A 56 -5.94 0.07 11.71
C ILE A 56 -5.13 -1.23 11.65
N ARG A 57 -5.18 -2.04 12.71
CA ARG A 57 -4.45 -3.31 12.75
C ARG A 57 -4.83 -4.21 11.58
N ARG A 58 -6.12 -4.34 11.28
CA ARG A 58 -6.58 -5.14 10.14
C ARG A 58 -6.15 -4.56 8.81
N ALA A 59 -6.26 -3.26 8.62
CA ALA A 59 -5.82 -2.58 7.40
C ALA A 59 -4.31 -2.77 7.15
N VAL A 60 -3.49 -2.59 8.20
CA VAL A 60 -2.05 -2.80 8.14
C VAL A 60 -1.71 -4.28 7.87
N ALA A 61 -2.36 -5.21 8.56
CA ALA A 61 -2.14 -6.64 8.36
C ALA A 61 -2.49 -7.08 6.93
N GLY A 62 -3.60 -6.58 6.37
CA GLY A 62 -3.98 -6.79 4.97
C GLY A 62 -2.92 -6.27 4.00
N THR A 63 -2.43 -5.05 4.22
CA THR A 63 -1.35 -4.46 3.42
C THR A 63 -0.07 -5.30 3.48
N VAL A 64 0.37 -5.72 4.66
CA VAL A 64 1.55 -6.59 4.83
C VAL A 64 1.37 -7.91 4.10
N SER A 65 0.19 -8.52 4.21
CA SER A 65 -0.14 -9.78 3.52
C SER A 65 -0.06 -9.64 1.99
N LEU A 66 -0.61 -8.56 1.44
CA LEU A 66 -0.55 -8.27 -0.01
C LEU A 66 0.89 -8.07 -0.50
N TRP A 67 1.72 -7.35 0.25
CA TRP A 67 3.13 -7.19 -0.07
C TRP A 67 3.92 -8.53 0.00
N ARG A 68 3.54 -9.43 0.90
CA ARG A 68 4.11 -10.78 0.97
C ARG A 68 3.67 -11.66 -0.19
N ALA A 69 2.41 -11.56 -0.60
CA ALA A 69 1.84 -12.34 -1.70
C ALA A 69 2.38 -11.86 -3.06
N HIS A 70 2.43 -10.55 -3.28
CA HIS A 70 2.74 -9.92 -4.56
C HIS A 70 4.12 -9.23 -4.60
N GLY A 71 5.00 -9.54 -3.66
CA GLY A 71 6.31 -8.91 -3.52
C GLY A 71 7.13 -8.81 -4.81
N PRO A 72 7.27 -9.86 -5.63
CA PRO A 72 8.00 -9.77 -6.90
C PRO A 72 7.46 -8.70 -7.85
N VAL A 73 6.13 -8.61 -8.01
CA VAL A 73 5.47 -7.60 -8.87
C VAL A 73 5.66 -6.20 -8.29
N LEU A 74 5.38 -6.01 -7.00
CA LEU A 74 5.52 -4.71 -6.33
C LEU A 74 6.97 -4.20 -6.36
N ARG A 75 7.96 -5.06 -6.15
CA ARG A 75 9.38 -4.68 -6.29
C ARG A 75 9.75 -4.34 -7.73
N ALA A 76 9.19 -5.05 -8.71
CA ALA A 76 9.40 -4.71 -10.12
C ALA A 76 8.79 -3.34 -10.44
N ALA A 77 7.60 -3.05 -9.93
CA ALA A 77 6.94 -1.76 -10.08
C ALA A 77 7.75 -0.62 -9.42
N VAL A 78 8.25 -0.82 -8.21
CA VAL A 78 9.13 0.17 -7.54
C VAL A 78 10.39 0.46 -8.36
N ARG A 79 11.05 -0.58 -8.92
CA ARG A 79 12.22 -0.39 -9.79
C ARG A 79 11.89 0.30 -11.12
N ALA A 80 10.70 0.08 -11.66
CA ALA A 80 10.29 0.67 -12.92
C ALA A 80 9.78 2.12 -12.76
N ARG A 81 9.55 2.59 -11.55
CA ARG A 81 8.98 3.92 -11.26
C ARG A 81 9.78 5.05 -11.89
N ASP A 82 11.10 4.96 -11.86
CA ASP A 82 12.00 6.01 -12.35
C ASP A 82 12.35 5.84 -13.86
N THR A 83 12.03 4.70 -14.45
CA THR A 83 12.42 4.37 -15.83
C THR A 83 11.24 4.21 -16.78
N SER A 84 10.01 4.13 -16.25
CA SER A 84 8.78 3.99 -17.02
C SER A 84 7.76 5.03 -16.56
N GLU A 85 7.49 6.00 -17.40
CA GLU A 85 6.48 7.04 -17.13
C GLU A 85 5.10 6.43 -16.86
N LEU A 86 4.75 5.37 -17.58
CA LEU A 86 3.50 4.63 -17.42
C LEU A 86 3.36 4.04 -16.01
N VAL A 87 4.38 3.31 -15.55
CA VAL A 87 4.37 2.66 -14.22
C VAL A 87 4.54 3.69 -13.12
N GLY A 88 5.41 4.67 -13.31
CA GLY A 88 5.64 5.77 -12.35
C GLY A 88 4.40 6.63 -12.16
N GLY A 89 3.75 7.03 -13.25
CA GLY A 89 2.51 7.81 -13.22
C GLY A 89 1.37 7.07 -12.50
N PHE A 90 1.19 5.79 -12.79
CA PHE A 90 0.19 4.96 -12.12
C PHE A 90 0.41 4.91 -10.59
N TRP A 91 1.61 4.53 -10.14
CA TRP A 91 1.89 4.40 -8.71
C TRP A 91 1.90 5.74 -7.96
N SER A 92 2.30 6.83 -8.64
CA SER A 92 2.16 8.18 -8.08
C SER A 92 0.69 8.56 -7.89
N GLY A 93 -0.19 8.15 -8.80
CA GLY A 93 -1.64 8.29 -8.68
C GLY A 93 -2.20 7.48 -7.51
N VAL A 94 -1.78 6.22 -7.36
CA VAL A 94 -2.14 5.34 -6.24
C VAL A 94 -1.73 5.97 -4.90
N ALA A 95 -0.47 6.38 -4.76
CA ALA A 95 0.03 7.00 -3.53
C ALA A 95 -0.74 8.28 -3.18
N ARG A 96 -0.98 9.16 -4.17
CA ARG A 96 -1.77 10.38 -3.98
C ARG A 96 -3.19 10.08 -3.47
N LYS A 97 -3.88 9.11 -4.06
CA LYS A 97 -5.23 8.72 -3.63
C LYS A 97 -5.23 8.19 -2.20
N PHE A 98 -4.25 7.39 -1.81
CA PHE A 98 -4.09 6.94 -0.41
C PHE A 98 -3.87 8.11 0.55
N ILE A 99 -2.99 9.04 0.20
CA ILE A 99 -2.70 10.23 1.01
C ILE A 99 -3.96 11.08 1.18
N GLU A 100 -4.68 11.34 0.10
CA GLU A 100 -5.91 12.14 0.11
C GLU A 100 -7.01 11.48 0.95
N SER A 101 -7.27 10.19 0.74
CA SER A 101 -8.27 9.45 1.52
C SER A 101 -7.90 9.38 3.01
N THR A 102 -6.63 9.15 3.32
CA THR A 102 -6.13 9.12 4.70
C THR A 102 -6.25 10.50 5.36
N ALA A 103 -5.86 11.57 4.66
CA ALA A 103 -5.97 12.93 5.16
C ALA A 103 -7.43 13.31 5.44
N SER A 104 -8.34 12.99 4.51
CA SER A 104 -9.77 13.22 4.69
C SER A 104 -10.32 12.49 5.91
N GLN A 105 -9.96 11.23 6.11
CA GLN A 105 -10.41 10.47 7.29
C GLN A 105 -9.87 11.07 8.60
N ILE A 106 -8.60 11.48 8.62
CA ILE A 106 -8.01 12.15 9.80
C ILE A 106 -8.77 13.46 10.12
N GLU A 107 -9.12 14.26 9.10
CA GLU A 107 -9.88 15.50 9.34
C GLU A 107 -11.28 15.20 9.89
N ILE A 108 -12.02 14.25 9.31
CA ILE A 108 -13.33 13.82 9.81
C ILE A 108 -13.25 13.42 11.29
N GLU A 109 -12.22 12.65 11.65
CA GLU A 109 -12.08 12.18 13.03
C GLU A 109 -11.59 13.28 13.98
N ARG A 110 -10.84 14.27 13.50
CA ARG A 110 -10.48 15.48 14.25
C ARG A 110 -11.71 16.36 14.54
N GLU A 111 -12.55 16.57 13.54
CA GLU A 111 -13.80 17.30 13.69
C GLU A 111 -14.76 16.61 14.67
N ALA A 112 -14.77 15.29 14.68
CA ALA A 112 -15.52 14.47 15.63
C ALA A 112 -14.89 14.40 17.04
N GLY A 113 -13.71 14.98 17.26
CA GLY A 113 -12.98 14.92 18.53
C GLY A 113 -12.39 13.53 18.86
N VAL A 114 -12.31 12.65 17.87
CA VAL A 114 -11.76 11.27 18.03
C VAL A 114 -10.27 11.25 17.81
N ALA A 115 -9.77 11.95 16.78
CA ALA A 115 -8.35 12.10 16.50
C ALA A 115 -7.78 13.36 17.14
N VAL A 116 -6.45 13.36 17.44
CA VAL A 116 -5.80 14.54 18.01
C VAL A 116 -5.69 15.67 17.00
N ALA A 117 -5.93 16.90 17.48
CA ALA A 117 -5.80 18.11 16.67
C ALA A 117 -4.33 18.31 16.21
N GLY A 118 -4.15 19.00 15.06
CA GLY A 118 -2.81 19.33 14.56
C GLY A 118 -2.12 20.42 15.38
N PRO A 119 -0.85 20.72 15.15
CA PRO A 119 0.00 20.17 14.10
C PRO A 119 0.42 18.72 14.34
N PRO A 120 0.83 17.95 13.27
CA PRO A 120 0.88 18.39 11.86
C PRO A 120 -0.49 18.44 11.20
N THR A 121 -0.58 19.05 9.98
CA THR A 121 -1.81 18.98 9.17
C THR A 121 -2.13 17.51 8.83
N ALA A 122 -3.42 17.21 8.64
CA ALA A 122 -3.82 15.85 8.27
C ALA A 122 -3.13 15.35 6.99
N ARG A 123 -2.95 16.23 5.99
CA ARG A 123 -2.25 15.90 4.76
C ARG A 123 -0.77 15.57 4.99
N ALA A 124 -0.07 16.36 5.81
CA ALA A 124 1.33 16.10 6.14
C ALA A 124 1.48 14.78 6.90
N LEU A 125 0.60 14.53 7.87
CA LEU A 125 0.55 13.29 8.64
C LEU A 125 0.26 12.08 7.73
N ALA A 126 -0.75 12.17 6.87
CA ALA A 126 -1.09 11.13 5.91
C ALA A 126 0.08 10.80 4.97
N THR A 127 0.77 11.83 4.47
CA THR A 127 1.95 11.65 3.61
C THR A 127 3.03 10.81 4.31
N VAL A 128 3.37 11.15 5.54
CA VAL A 128 4.38 10.41 6.32
C VAL A 128 3.95 8.97 6.57
N LEU A 129 2.70 8.77 7.02
CA LEU A 129 2.19 7.44 7.38
C LEU A 129 2.10 6.51 6.17
N VAL A 130 1.61 6.99 5.02
CA VAL A 130 1.52 6.22 3.77
C VAL A 130 2.91 5.87 3.26
N SER A 131 3.85 6.83 3.23
CA SER A 131 5.23 6.59 2.79
C SER A 131 5.96 5.61 3.70
N MET A 132 5.75 5.71 5.01
CA MET A 132 6.30 4.76 5.99
C MET A 132 5.78 3.34 5.74
N ASN A 133 4.48 3.17 5.55
CA ASN A 133 3.89 1.86 5.25
C ASN A 133 4.50 1.27 3.99
N GLU A 134 4.58 2.04 2.91
CA GLU A 134 5.17 1.58 1.65
C GLU A 134 6.63 1.12 1.85
N SER A 135 7.45 1.94 2.49
CA SER A 135 8.86 1.64 2.74
C SER A 135 9.04 0.37 3.59
N MET A 136 8.30 0.26 4.69
CA MET A 136 8.37 -0.90 5.58
C MET A 136 7.92 -2.19 4.89
N CYS A 137 6.82 -2.14 4.14
CA CYS A 137 6.30 -3.29 3.41
C CYS A 137 7.23 -3.70 2.24
N HIS A 138 7.81 -2.73 1.52
CA HIS A 138 8.81 -2.98 0.49
C HIS A 138 10.03 -3.74 1.07
N ASN A 139 10.60 -3.24 2.17
CA ASN A 139 11.73 -3.88 2.85
C ASN A 139 11.37 -5.29 3.34
N LEU A 140 10.16 -5.44 3.91
CA LEU A 140 9.66 -6.72 4.37
C LEU A 140 9.52 -7.72 3.23
N SER A 141 9.01 -7.30 2.07
CA SER A 141 8.79 -8.15 0.90
C SER A 141 10.09 -8.72 0.32
N SER A 142 11.21 -8.05 0.55
CA SER A 142 12.56 -8.46 0.12
C SER A 142 13.24 -9.40 1.12
N SER A 143 12.71 -9.51 2.34
CA SER A 143 13.29 -10.33 3.40
C SER A 143 12.73 -11.76 3.39
N ARG A 144 13.48 -12.69 4.04
CA ARG A 144 13.00 -14.06 4.24
C ARG A 144 11.63 -14.06 4.95
N LYS A 145 10.71 -14.90 4.47
CA LYS A 145 9.37 -15.03 5.10
C LYS A 145 9.50 -15.52 6.54
N SER A 146 8.87 -14.79 7.47
CA SER A 146 8.83 -15.11 8.90
C SER A 146 7.56 -14.53 9.50
N ALA A 147 6.69 -15.38 10.01
CA ALA A 147 5.45 -14.95 10.67
C ALA A 147 5.70 -14.06 11.90
N ALA A 148 6.81 -14.27 12.62
CA ALA A 148 7.19 -13.43 13.75
C ALA A 148 7.54 -12.02 13.28
N ARG A 149 8.35 -11.89 12.21
CA ARG A 149 8.74 -10.60 11.64
C ARG A 149 7.54 -9.87 11.01
N ASP A 150 6.63 -10.60 10.38
CA ASP A 150 5.41 -10.01 9.80
C ASP A 150 4.54 -9.43 10.91
N ARG A 151 4.35 -10.16 12.03
CA ARG A 151 3.64 -9.65 13.20
C ARG A 151 4.32 -8.43 13.82
N GLU A 152 5.63 -8.46 13.98
CA GLU A 152 6.40 -7.31 14.49
C GLU A 152 6.18 -6.05 13.65
N VAL A 153 6.19 -6.17 12.32
CA VAL A 153 5.92 -5.04 11.43
C VAL A 153 4.49 -4.55 11.57
N VAL A 154 3.50 -5.45 11.62
CA VAL A 154 2.09 -5.09 11.83
C VAL A 154 1.91 -4.38 13.17
N ASP A 155 2.49 -4.90 14.25
CA ASP A 155 2.39 -4.32 15.59
C ASP A 155 3.04 -2.93 15.64
N THR A 156 4.23 -2.79 15.05
CA THR A 156 4.96 -1.52 14.99
C THR A 156 4.20 -0.47 14.21
N LEU A 157 3.78 -0.77 12.98
CA LEU A 157 3.04 0.15 12.14
C LEU A 157 1.72 0.57 12.82
N THR A 158 0.98 -0.41 13.38
CA THR A 158 -0.26 -0.13 14.12
C THR A 158 -0.01 0.84 15.29
N ALA A 159 1.02 0.60 16.07
CA ALA A 159 1.36 1.44 17.22
C ALA A 159 1.77 2.87 16.79
N VAL A 160 2.50 3.01 15.68
CA VAL A 160 2.88 4.34 15.14
C VAL A 160 1.64 5.08 14.64
N TRP A 161 0.77 4.42 13.88
CA TRP A 161 -0.49 5.02 13.41
C TRP A 161 -1.37 5.50 14.56
N LEU A 162 -1.58 4.65 15.58
CA LEU A 162 -2.39 4.99 16.74
C LEU A 162 -1.84 6.21 17.50
N ARG A 163 -0.53 6.24 17.73
CA ARG A 163 0.10 7.37 18.40
C ARG A 163 0.04 8.65 17.60
N ALA A 164 0.25 8.54 16.28
CA ALA A 164 0.30 9.70 15.40
C ALA A 164 -1.08 10.32 15.14
N VAL A 165 -2.12 9.51 15.04
CA VAL A 165 -3.49 9.98 14.72
C VAL A 165 -4.30 10.23 15.99
N TYR A 166 -4.19 9.37 17.02
CA TYR A 166 -5.06 9.39 18.21
C TYR A 166 -4.33 9.76 19.51
N GLY A 167 -3.02 9.98 19.44
CA GLY A 167 -2.23 10.24 20.64
C GLY A 167 -1.80 8.95 21.33
N VAL A 168 -1.41 9.02 22.60
CA VAL A 168 -1.04 7.86 23.39
C VAL A 168 -2.27 6.99 23.60
N PRO A 169 -2.22 5.68 23.30
CA PRO A 169 -3.33 4.79 23.62
C PRO A 169 -3.62 4.87 25.12
N ARG A 170 -4.84 5.19 25.50
CA ARG A 170 -5.32 5.09 26.87
C ARG A 170 -5.57 3.63 27.22
#